data_00246936a27b952f62edcd64cfc5ab79
#
_entry.id   00246936a27b952f62edcd64cfc5ab79
#
_cell.length_a   1.000
_cell.length_b   1.000
_cell.length_c   1.000
_cell.angle_alpha   90.00
_cell.angle_beta   90.00
_cell.angle_gamma   90.00
#
_symmetry.space_group_name_H-M   'P 1'
#
loop_
_entity.id
_entity.type
_entity.pdbx_description
1 polymer ?
#
loop_
_entity_poly.entity_id
_entity_poly.type
_entity_poly.pdbx_seq_one_letter_code
_entity_poly.pdbx_strand_id
1 'polypeptide(L)'
;MELKVNGYIKLAEDLDCGLKVLEAGTPFRIENITRMVTVVNELIGGGGFSKGEIEEYFVESSEEEYNTYRDAVLEEMFGYEDEE
;
A
#
# COMPACT_ATOMS: atom_id res chain seq x y z
N MET A 1 -9.15 7.22 11.70
CA MET A 1 -8.55 5.90 11.43
C MET A 1 -7.57 5.55 12.52
N GLU A 2 -7.66 4.35 13.03
CA GLU A 2 -6.74 3.92 14.08
C GLU A 2 -5.54 3.24 13.44
N LEU A 3 -4.35 3.71 13.77
CA LEU A 3 -3.11 3.18 13.19
C LEU A 3 -2.47 2.20 14.16
N LYS A 4 -2.07 1.05 13.66
CA LYS A 4 -1.34 0.09 14.49
C LYS A 4 -0.40 -0.72 13.63
N VAL A 5 0.66 -1.18 14.24
CA VAL A 5 1.68 -1.99 13.57
C VAL A 5 1.02 -3.25 13.03
N ASN A 6 1.38 -3.62 11.81
CA ASN A 6 0.80 -4.73 11.07
C ASN A 6 -0.64 -4.48 10.62
N GLY A 7 -1.13 -3.25 10.79
CA GLY A 7 -2.40 -2.87 10.19
C GLY A 7 -2.23 -2.59 8.71
N TYR A 8 -3.33 -2.44 8.02
CA TYR A 8 -3.34 -2.22 6.58
C TYR A 8 -4.07 -0.94 6.23
N ILE A 9 -3.51 -0.20 5.27
CA ILE A 9 -4.12 1.01 4.75
C ILE A 9 -3.94 1.01 3.25
N LYS A 10 -4.67 1.86 2.56
CA LYS A 10 -4.53 1.98 1.12
C LYS A 10 -4.71 3.44 0.73
N LEU A 11 -4.15 3.80 -0.42
CA LEU A 11 -4.26 5.17 -0.89
C LEU A 11 -5.70 5.49 -1.26
N ALA A 12 -6.17 6.64 -0.80
CA ALA A 12 -7.50 7.10 -1.13
C ALA A 12 -7.53 7.73 -2.53
N GLU A 13 -6.38 8.23 -2.97
CA GLU A 13 -6.29 8.86 -4.29
C GLU A 13 -4.88 8.72 -4.79
N ASP A 14 -4.64 9.07 -6.05
CA ASP A 14 -3.31 8.96 -6.63
C ASP A 14 -2.35 9.86 -5.87
N LEU A 15 -1.15 9.39 -5.67
CA LEU A 15 -0.13 10.12 -4.94
C LEU A 15 1.12 10.23 -5.80
N ASP A 16 1.52 11.46 -6.07
CA ASP A 16 2.70 11.73 -6.87
C ASP A 16 3.92 11.73 -5.97
N CYS A 17 4.79 10.76 -6.17
CA CYS A 17 6.00 10.62 -5.37
C CYS A 17 7.24 11.17 -6.07
N GLY A 18 7.05 11.95 -7.11
CA GLY A 18 8.17 12.54 -7.84
C GLY A 18 8.63 11.67 -8.99
N LEU A 19 9.19 10.53 -8.68
CA LEU A 19 9.68 9.65 -9.73
C LEU A 19 8.57 8.83 -10.34
N LYS A 20 7.48 8.63 -9.62
CA LYS A 20 6.36 7.86 -10.13
C LYS A 20 5.11 8.26 -9.37
N VAL A 21 3.96 7.89 -9.92
CA VAL A 21 2.68 8.13 -9.30
C VAL A 21 2.16 6.80 -8.78
N LEU A 22 1.75 6.77 -7.51
CA LEU A 22 1.12 5.61 -6.93
C LEU A 22 -0.38 5.77 -7.07
N GLU A 23 -1.03 4.72 -7.55
CA GLU A 23 -2.45 4.82 -7.89
C GLU A 23 -3.33 4.65 -6.66
N ALA A 24 -4.48 5.27 -6.70
CA ALA A 24 -5.49 5.11 -5.66
C ALA A 24 -5.79 3.62 -5.49
N GLY A 25 -5.98 3.20 -4.25
CA GLY A 25 -6.24 1.81 -3.96
C GLY A 25 -5.02 0.97 -3.71
N THR A 26 -3.81 1.53 -3.91
CA THR A 26 -2.58 0.79 -3.63
C THR A 26 -2.49 0.55 -2.13
N PRO A 27 -2.42 -0.70 -1.69
CA PRO A 27 -2.42 -1.00 -0.26
C PRO A 27 -1.01 -1.06 0.32
N PHE A 28 -0.91 -0.83 1.61
CA PHE A 28 0.36 -0.89 2.33
C PHE A 28 0.11 -1.52 3.69
N ARG A 29 1.14 -2.14 4.23
CA ARG A 29 1.11 -2.63 5.60
C ARG A 29 1.91 -1.66 6.47
N ILE A 30 1.40 -1.35 7.63
CA ILE A 30 2.10 -0.48 8.56
C ILE A 30 3.19 -1.29 9.24
N GLU A 31 4.44 -0.90 9.04
CA GLU A 31 5.56 -1.63 9.59
C GLU A 31 5.97 -1.09 10.94
N ASN A 32 5.90 0.22 11.12
CA ASN A 32 6.34 0.82 12.36
C ASN A 32 5.63 2.15 12.55
N ILE A 33 5.45 2.53 13.80
CA ILE A 33 4.82 3.81 14.15
C ILE A 33 5.70 4.47 15.20
N THR A 34 6.30 5.60 14.82
CA THR A 34 7.05 6.43 15.74
C THR A 34 6.54 7.84 15.51
N ARG A 35 7.41 8.81 15.33
CA ARG A 35 6.99 10.13 14.90
C ARG A 35 6.44 10.06 13.48
N MET A 36 6.99 9.13 12.70
CA MET A 36 6.52 8.88 11.34
C MET A 36 5.92 7.50 11.31
N VAL A 37 5.04 7.28 10.35
CA VAL A 37 4.46 5.96 10.11
C VAL A 37 5.20 5.36 8.93
N THR A 38 5.84 4.22 9.15
CA THR A 38 6.55 3.52 8.08
C THR A 38 5.63 2.48 7.50
N VAL A 39 5.42 2.55 6.19
CA VAL A 39 4.54 1.63 5.49
C VAL A 39 5.31 0.92 4.41
N VAL A 40 4.91 -0.31 4.10
CA VAL A 40 5.58 -1.12 3.10
C VAL A 40 4.58 -1.82 2.21
N ASN A 41 4.99 -2.00 0.97
CA ASN A 41 4.26 -2.85 0.02
C ASN A 41 5.34 -3.72 -0.62
N GLU A 42 5.24 -5.03 -0.46
CA GLU A 42 6.32 -5.92 -0.86
C GLU A 42 6.62 -5.86 -2.35
N LEU A 43 5.73 -5.33 -3.15
CA LEU A 43 5.93 -5.26 -4.60
C LEU A 43 6.55 -3.95 -5.06
N ILE A 44 6.32 -2.87 -4.33
CA ILE A 44 6.76 -1.55 -4.78
C ILE A 44 7.63 -0.82 -3.79
N GLY A 45 7.82 -1.37 -2.60
CA GLY A 45 8.68 -0.74 -1.61
C GLY A 45 7.89 0.00 -0.55
N GLY A 46 8.56 0.83 0.21
CA GLY A 46 7.92 1.49 1.33
C GLY A 46 8.30 2.94 1.44
N GLY A 47 7.80 3.57 2.48
CA GLY A 47 8.09 4.96 2.73
C GLY A 47 7.61 5.37 4.10
N GLY A 48 7.96 6.59 4.48
CA GLY A 48 7.56 7.16 5.76
C GLY A 48 6.63 8.34 5.54
N PHE A 49 5.59 8.42 6.35
CA PHE A 49 4.63 9.50 6.28
C PHE A 49 4.33 9.98 7.69
N SER A 50 4.02 11.25 7.84
CA SER A 50 3.55 11.74 9.12
C SER A 50 2.14 11.21 9.36
N LYS A 51 1.71 11.22 10.62
CA LYS A 51 0.36 10.76 10.93
C LYS A 51 -0.69 11.60 10.21
N GLY A 52 -0.42 12.89 10.05
CA GLY A 52 -1.34 13.76 9.32
C GLY A 52 -1.43 13.38 7.86
N GLU A 53 -0.31 13.01 7.26
CA GLU A 53 -0.31 12.59 5.87
C GLU A 53 -1.05 11.27 5.69
N ILE A 54 -0.91 10.36 6.65
CA ILE A 54 -1.66 9.12 6.59
C ILE A 54 -3.16 9.41 6.62
N GLU A 55 -3.60 10.30 7.50
CA GLU A 55 -5.01 10.64 7.56
C GLU A 55 -5.49 11.32 6.28
N GLU A 56 -4.61 12.08 5.65
CA GLU A 56 -4.99 12.84 4.47
C GLU A 56 -5.03 11.99 3.21
N TYR A 57 -4.06 11.10 3.04
CA TYR A 57 -3.91 10.39 1.78
C TYR A 57 -4.38 8.95 1.80
N PHE A 58 -4.59 8.37 2.97
CA PHE A 58 -4.89 6.94 3.09
C PHE A 58 -6.23 6.72 3.75
N VAL A 59 -6.79 5.54 3.50
CA VAL A 59 -7.98 5.08 4.22
C VAL A 59 -7.70 3.67 4.71
N GLU A 60 -8.55 3.21 5.60
CA GLU A 60 -8.38 1.91 6.21
C GLU A 60 -8.49 0.79 5.17
N SER A 61 -7.70 -0.25 5.34
CA SER A 61 -7.75 -1.39 4.44
C SER A 61 -7.67 -2.65 5.30
N SER A 62 -7.45 -3.80 4.66
CA SER A 62 -7.41 -5.08 5.35
C SER A 62 -6.35 -5.98 4.72
N GLU A 63 -6.01 -7.03 5.46
CA GLU A 63 -5.09 -8.01 4.93
C GLU A 63 -5.65 -8.67 3.67
N GLU A 64 -6.95 -8.87 3.64
CA GLU A 64 -7.58 -9.47 2.48
C GLU A 64 -7.43 -8.59 1.25
N GLU A 65 -7.63 -7.28 1.41
CA GLU A 65 -7.46 -6.35 0.30
C GLU A 65 -6.01 -6.32 -0.17
N TYR A 66 -5.08 -6.35 0.78
CA TYR A 66 -3.67 -6.36 0.45
C TYR A 66 -3.31 -7.60 -0.35
N ASN A 67 -3.78 -8.77 0.10
CA ASN A 67 -3.47 -10.01 -0.58
C ASN A 67 -4.11 -10.08 -1.95
N THR A 68 -5.32 -9.57 -2.10
CA THR A 68 -6.01 -9.52 -3.38
C THR A 68 -5.22 -8.67 -4.38
N TYR A 69 -4.75 -7.52 -3.92
CA TYR A 69 -3.94 -6.65 -4.77
C TYR A 69 -2.64 -7.35 -5.18
N ARG A 70 -1.96 -7.95 -4.19
CA ARG A 70 -0.70 -8.63 -4.48
C ARG A 70 -0.88 -9.75 -5.48
N ASP A 71 -1.93 -10.56 -5.27
CA ASP A 71 -2.17 -11.68 -6.17
C ASP A 71 -2.51 -11.21 -7.57
N ALA A 72 -3.29 -10.12 -7.68
CA ALA A 72 -3.64 -9.59 -9.00
C ALA A 72 -2.42 -9.07 -9.73
N VAL A 73 -1.53 -8.37 -9.02
CA VAL A 73 -0.32 -7.83 -9.65
C VAL A 73 0.62 -8.96 -10.05
N LEU A 74 0.78 -9.97 -9.19
CA LEU A 74 1.66 -11.08 -9.51
C LEU A 74 1.10 -11.87 -10.68
N GLU A 75 -0.20 -12.03 -10.76
CA GLU A 75 -0.80 -12.72 -11.88
C GLU A 75 -0.59 -11.94 -13.17
N GLU A 76 -0.70 -10.62 -13.11
CA GLU A 76 -0.47 -9.80 -14.27
C GLU A 76 0.97 -9.89 -14.74
N MET A 77 1.92 -10.03 -13.81
CA MET A 77 3.32 -10.09 -14.15
C MET A 77 3.74 -11.47 -14.63
N PHE A 78 3.12 -12.54 -14.13
CA PHE A 78 3.61 -13.88 -14.41
C PHE A 78 2.56 -14.84 -14.93
N GLY A 79 1.31 -14.59 -14.63
CA GLY A 79 0.30 -15.63 -14.78
C GLY A 79 -0.09 -15.95 -16.17
N TYR A 80 0.01 -15.00 -17.06
CA TYR A 80 -0.49 -15.27 -18.36
C TYR A 80 0.36 -16.18 -19.15
N GLU A 81 1.49 -16.51 -18.70
CA GLU A 81 2.25 -17.43 -19.49
C GLU A 81 1.69 -18.78 -19.46
N ASP A 82 0.73 -18.97 -18.70
CA ASP A 82 0.13 -20.21 -18.80
C ASP A 82 -0.62 -20.42 -19.97
N GLU A 83 -0.75 -20.02 -20.55
CA GLU A 83 -1.49 -20.40 -21.36
C GLU A 83 -1.21 -21.03 -22.23
N GLU A 84 -0.97 -21.52 -22.14
CA GLU A 84 -0.81 -22.04 -22.77
C GLU A 84 -1.03 -22.38 -23.13
#